data_a164fe604b7b46900c06655b1c1c9fc3
#
_entry.id   a164fe604b7b46900c06655b1c1c9fc3
#
_cell.length_a   1.000
_cell.length_b   1.000
_cell.length_c   1.000
_cell.angle_alpha   90.00
_cell.angle_beta   90.00
_cell.angle_gamma   90.00
#
_symmetry.space_group_name_H-M   'P 1'
#
loop_
_entity.id
_entity.type
_entity.pdbx_description
1 polymer ?
#
loop_
_entity_poly.entity_id
_entity_poly.type
_entity_poly.pdbx_seq_one_letter_code
_entity_poly.pdbx_strand_id
1 'polypeptide(L)'
;MTLRTHIATTADGVQLAWTRTGRGPTLVKASNWMTHLREDVDSPVWGHWTRFLSTHFDYVRFDERGCGLSDRQVEDVSERHWLGDLETVIEAAAITRPMALLGISQGGASCLRYAIAHPERVSHLILYGGYARGGLVRGGRHAEHHRAILEMVRLGWGNQNPMFRQVFTARFVPQGTHEQLDWFNELCRRTVAPEMALRLLEVRSRTDIVDLLPQVRVPTLVLHARDDEVIPVAEGRRLASAIPDAEFVELESPIHVLLAHEPAWREFERAVREFTGVARDEARPQGESPLTPRERRLLDLLREGKTNAQIAAAVFISEKTVRNHLSSVYRKLGVANRAQAIVKAGARAEAGTAED
;
A
#
# COMPACT_ATOMS: atom_id res chain seq x y z
N MET A 1 6.47 9.06 14.39
CA MET A 1 5.09 9.20 14.91
C MET A 1 4.67 7.85 15.44
N THR A 2 4.24 7.72 16.71
CA THR A 2 3.80 6.41 17.25
C THR A 2 2.45 6.07 16.62
N LEU A 3 2.38 5.02 15.83
CA LEU A 3 1.15 4.54 15.21
C LEU A 3 0.23 3.97 16.31
N ARG A 4 -0.92 4.61 16.56
CA ARG A 4 -1.95 4.07 17.44
C ARG A 4 -2.75 3.01 16.70
N THR A 5 -2.71 1.78 17.20
CA THR A 5 -3.50 0.68 16.68
C THR A 5 -4.74 0.51 17.55
N HIS A 6 -5.90 0.40 16.93
CA HIS A 6 -7.19 0.14 17.54
C HIS A 6 -7.64 -1.28 17.18
N ILE A 7 -8.57 -1.82 17.96
CA ILE A 7 -9.18 -3.14 17.69
C ILE A 7 -10.69 -2.93 17.52
N ALA A 8 -11.24 -3.56 16.50
CA ALA A 8 -12.68 -3.68 16.28
C ALA A 8 -13.06 -5.16 16.24
N THR A 9 -14.19 -5.51 16.83
CA THR A 9 -14.66 -6.90 16.86
C THR A 9 -15.83 -7.06 15.90
N THR A 10 -15.70 -7.98 14.96
CA THR A 10 -16.74 -8.31 13.97
C THR A 10 -17.90 -9.10 14.60
N ALA A 11 -19.01 -9.23 13.87
CA ALA A 11 -20.18 -9.96 14.34
C ALA A 11 -19.89 -11.46 14.61
N ASP A 12 -18.92 -12.04 13.93
CA ASP A 12 -18.44 -13.42 14.12
C ASP A 12 -17.27 -13.52 15.13
N GLY A 13 -16.98 -12.41 15.85
CA GLY A 13 -16.03 -12.39 16.97
C GLY A 13 -14.56 -12.18 16.58
N VAL A 14 -14.24 -12.01 15.30
CA VAL A 14 -12.86 -11.75 14.84
C VAL A 14 -12.41 -10.36 15.23
N GLN A 15 -11.21 -10.24 15.79
CA GLN A 15 -10.61 -8.97 16.14
C GLN A 15 -9.81 -8.42 14.97
N LEU A 16 -10.19 -7.23 14.51
CA LEU A 16 -9.54 -6.50 13.42
C LEU A 16 -8.71 -5.35 13.97
N ALA A 17 -7.42 -5.36 13.65
CA ALA A 17 -6.54 -4.24 13.96
C ALA A 17 -6.69 -3.15 12.87
N TRP A 18 -6.88 -1.90 13.30
CA TRP A 18 -7.01 -0.77 12.40
C TRP A 18 -6.31 0.49 12.92
N THR A 19 -6.05 1.43 12.02
CA THR A 19 -5.39 2.70 12.33
C THR A 19 -6.05 3.85 11.61
N ARG A 20 -5.95 5.05 12.20
CA ARG A 20 -6.39 6.31 11.61
C ARG A 20 -5.26 7.33 11.70
N THR A 21 -4.88 7.91 10.58
CA THR A 21 -3.72 8.82 10.47
C THR A 21 -4.04 9.94 9.47
N GLY A 22 -3.35 11.07 9.63
CA GLY A 22 -3.52 12.19 8.72
C GLY A 22 -4.68 13.11 9.09
N ARG A 23 -5.03 14.00 8.16
CA ARG A 23 -6.12 14.98 8.27
C ARG A 23 -6.64 15.29 6.86
N GLY A 24 -7.90 15.69 6.76
CA GLY A 24 -8.53 16.03 5.48
C GLY A 24 -9.84 15.29 5.29
N PRO A 25 -10.35 15.15 4.06
CA PRO A 25 -11.50 14.30 3.78
C PRO A 25 -11.17 12.84 4.14
N THR A 26 -12.16 12.12 4.66
CA THR A 26 -11.94 10.73 5.10
C THR A 26 -11.75 9.82 3.89
N LEU A 27 -10.71 9.00 3.92
CA LEU A 27 -10.47 7.91 2.99
C LEU A 27 -10.26 6.62 3.76
N VAL A 28 -11.07 5.60 3.44
CA VAL A 28 -10.92 4.25 3.97
C VAL A 28 -10.35 3.35 2.90
N LYS A 29 -9.22 2.73 3.22
CA LYS A 29 -8.63 1.69 2.37
C LYS A 29 -9.13 0.34 2.84
N ALA A 30 -9.87 -0.38 2.00
CA ALA A 30 -10.17 -1.78 2.25
C ALA A 30 -8.88 -2.59 2.40
N SER A 31 -8.92 -3.60 3.26
CA SER A 31 -7.77 -4.48 3.42
C SER A 31 -7.39 -5.13 2.10
N ASN A 32 -6.12 -5.25 1.86
CA ASN A 32 -5.59 -6.04 0.77
C ASN A 32 -4.45 -6.90 1.29
N TRP A 33 -4.28 -8.05 0.69
CA TRP A 33 -3.26 -9.01 1.08
C TRP A 33 -1.85 -8.46 0.91
N MET A 34 -0.94 -8.95 1.75
CA MET A 34 0.47 -8.52 1.81
C MET A 34 0.64 -7.06 2.22
N THR A 35 -0.17 -6.63 3.18
CA THR A 35 0.02 -5.39 3.93
C THR A 35 0.07 -5.69 5.42
N HIS A 36 0.68 -4.78 6.18
CA HIS A 36 0.77 -4.88 7.64
C HIS A 36 0.81 -3.48 8.22
N LEU A 37 -0.06 -3.19 9.19
CA LEU A 37 -0.23 -1.84 9.73
C LEU A 37 1.07 -1.18 10.21
N ARG A 38 1.98 -1.93 10.81
CA ARG A 38 3.26 -1.40 11.32
C ARG A 38 4.37 -1.45 10.29
N GLU A 39 4.52 -2.59 9.60
CA GLU A 39 5.63 -2.82 8.68
C GLU A 39 5.56 -1.90 7.45
N ASP A 40 4.35 -1.54 7.00
CA ASP A 40 4.16 -0.71 5.81
C ASP A 40 4.61 0.74 5.98
N VAL A 41 4.62 1.29 7.22
CA VAL A 41 4.79 2.73 7.45
C VAL A 41 6.11 3.27 6.90
N ASP A 42 7.21 2.56 7.18
CA ASP A 42 8.56 2.94 6.76
C ASP A 42 9.14 1.97 5.73
N SER A 43 8.27 1.19 5.06
CA SER A 43 8.71 0.16 4.12
C SER A 43 9.19 0.74 2.78
N PRO A 44 10.10 0.03 2.10
CA PRO A 44 10.57 0.43 0.76
C PRO A 44 9.50 0.19 -0.33
N VAL A 45 8.40 -0.50 -0.01
CA VAL A 45 7.32 -0.86 -0.96
C VAL A 45 6.04 -0.09 -0.69
N TRP A 46 5.56 0.00 0.57
CA TRP A 46 4.30 0.66 0.91
C TRP A 46 4.44 2.02 1.61
N GLY A 47 5.64 2.39 2.05
CA GLY A 47 5.85 3.59 2.87
C GLY A 47 5.44 4.89 2.17
N HIS A 48 5.65 5.01 0.86
CA HIS A 48 5.22 6.17 0.10
C HIS A 48 3.71 6.24 -0.10
N TRP A 49 3.02 5.08 -0.26
CA TRP A 49 1.56 5.00 -0.28
C TRP A 49 0.95 5.51 1.02
N THR A 50 1.44 4.98 2.14
CA THR A 50 0.98 5.39 3.48
C THR A 50 1.22 6.88 3.71
N ARG A 51 2.37 7.40 3.30
CA ARG A 51 2.72 8.81 3.42
C ARG A 51 1.81 9.69 2.56
N PHE A 52 1.61 9.36 1.30
CA PHE A 52 0.73 10.10 0.41
C PHE A 52 -0.70 10.16 0.97
N LEU A 53 -1.26 9.00 1.32
CA LEU A 53 -2.63 8.91 1.81
C LEU A 53 -2.82 9.65 3.15
N SER A 54 -1.89 9.51 4.10
CA SER A 54 -1.97 10.23 5.38
C SER A 54 -1.62 11.72 5.31
N THR A 55 -0.97 12.17 4.23
CA THR A 55 -0.71 13.60 4.01
C THR A 55 -1.96 14.32 3.52
N HIS A 56 -2.75 13.67 2.67
CA HIS A 56 -3.87 14.30 1.97
C HIS A 56 -5.24 13.94 2.54
N PHE A 57 -5.34 12.87 3.32
CA PHE A 57 -6.60 12.33 3.82
C PHE A 57 -6.54 12.06 5.32
N ASP A 58 -7.69 12.10 5.96
CA ASP A 58 -7.94 11.41 7.21
C ASP A 58 -8.06 9.91 6.87
N TYR A 59 -6.91 9.23 6.91
CA TYR A 59 -6.68 7.92 6.33
C TYR A 59 -6.94 6.80 7.33
N VAL A 60 -7.93 5.96 7.05
CA VAL A 60 -8.26 4.76 7.81
C VAL A 60 -7.87 3.52 7.02
N ARG A 61 -7.18 2.59 7.66
CA ARG A 61 -6.82 1.27 7.10
C ARG A 61 -6.79 0.21 8.19
N PHE A 62 -6.89 -1.05 7.79
CA PHE A 62 -6.89 -2.19 8.70
C PHE A 62 -6.17 -3.40 8.10
N ASP A 63 -5.68 -4.28 8.97
CA ASP A 63 -5.16 -5.57 8.57
C ASP A 63 -6.32 -6.55 8.38
N GLU A 64 -6.24 -7.34 7.32
CA GLU A 64 -7.24 -8.33 6.97
C GLU A 64 -7.37 -9.42 8.04
N ARG A 65 -8.58 -9.98 8.22
CA ARG A 65 -8.75 -11.20 9.00
C ARG A 65 -7.78 -12.29 8.54
N GLY A 66 -7.16 -12.99 9.46
CA GLY A 66 -6.12 -13.99 9.19
C GLY A 66 -4.73 -13.39 8.97
N CYS A 67 -4.56 -12.05 8.98
CA CYS A 67 -3.33 -11.38 8.61
C CYS A 67 -2.87 -10.32 9.63
N GLY A 68 -1.59 -9.99 9.58
CA GLY A 68 -0.98 -8.84 10.25
C GLY A 68 -1.20 -8.84 11.76
N LEU A 69 -1.76 -7.74 12.26
CA LEU A 69 -2.11 -7.52 13.67
C LEU A 69 -3.55 -7.91 14.00
N SER A 70 -4.38 -8.26 13.01
CA SER A 70 -5.70 -8.85 13.21
C SER A 70 -5.58 -10.30 13.64
N ASP A 71 -6.69 -10.91 14.11
CA ASP A 71 -6.70 -12.34 14.47
C ASP A 71 -6.15 -13.18 13.31
N ARG A 72 -5.12 -13.97 13.63
CA ARG A 72 -4.38 -14.79 12.67
C ARG A 72 -5.03 -16.15 12.38
N GLN A 73 -5.82 -16.64 13.32
CA GLN A 73 -6.56 -17.88 13.20
C GLN A 73 -8.05 -17.55 13.12
N VAL A 74 -8.62 -17.70 11.94
CA VAL A 74 -10.04 -17.46 11.67
C VAL A 74 -10.65 -18.69 11.00
N GLU A 75 -11.89 -19.01 11.39
CA GLU A 75 -12.57 -20.20 10.86
C GLU A 75 -13.00 -19.99 9.41
N ASP A 76 -13.52 -18.80 9.10
CA ASP A 76 -14.06 -18.49 7.78
C ASP A 76 -13.45 -17.25 7.13
N VAL A 77 -13.21 -17.38 5.82
CA VAL A 77 -12.87 -16.29 4.92
C VAL A 77 -13.76 -16.37 3.68
N SER A 78 -14.45 -15.27 3.37
CA SER A 78 -15.29 -15.15 2.18
C SER A 78 -15.49 -13.68 1.82
N GLU A 79 -16.03 -13.42 0.65
CA GLU A 79 -16.39 -12.05 0.22
C GLU A 79 -17.39 -11.37 1.15
N ARG A 80 -18.31 -12.15 1.76
CA ARG A 80 -19.24 -11.65 2.78
C ARG A 80 -18.53 -11.20 4.05
N HIS A 81 -17.57 -11.99 4.53
CA HIS A 81 -16.80 -11.64 5.71
C HIS A 81 -15.93 -10.39 5.46
N TRP A 82 -15.30 -10.26 4.30
CA TRP A 82 -14.51 -9.06 3.98
C TRP A 82 -15.36 -7.79 3.86
N LEU A 83 -16.60 -7.91 3.39
CA LEU A 83 -17.55 -6.79 3.43
C LEU A 83 -17.89 -6.41 4.87
N GLY A 84 -18.25 -7.39 5.70
CA GLY A 84 -18.53 -7.17 7.13
C GLY A 84 -17.34 -6.61 7.92
N ASP A 85 -16.11 -7.01 7.57
CA ASP A 85 -14.88 -6.45 8.15
C ASP A 85 -14.75 -4.96 7.83
N LEU A 86 -14.99 -4.58 6.59
CA LEU A 86 -14.95 -3.19 6.15
C LEU A 86 -16.03 -2.36 6.87
N GLU A 87 -17.25 -2.88 6.97
CA GLU A 87 -18.35 -2.25 7.71
C GLU A 87 -17.99 -2.05 9.18
N THR A 88 -17.48 -3.10 9.84
CA THR A 88 -17.05 -3.07 11.24
C THR A 88 -15.99 -1.99 11.49
N VAL A 89 -15.01 -1.87 10.62
CA VAL A 89 -13.94 -0.85 10.77
C VAL A 89 -14.50 0.56 10.54
N ILE A 90 -15.37 0.76 9.55
CA ILE A 90 -16.00 2.05 9.27
C ILE A 90 -16.83 2.52 10.49
N GLU A 91 -17.57 1.61 11.10
CA GLU A 91 -18.35 1.89 12.32
C GLU A 91 -17.44 2.19 13.52
N ALA A 92 -16.44 1.35 13.77
CA ALA A 92 -15.49 1.54 14.86
C ALA A 92 -14.68 2.84 14.74
N ALA A 93 -14.41 3.30 13.52
CA ALA A 93 -13.76 4.58 13.24
C ALA A 93 -14.72 5.78 13.37
N ALA A 94 -16.01 5.56 13.71
CA ALA A 94 -17.06 6.57 13.86
C ALA A 94 -17.16 7.52 12.64
N ILE A 95 -17.05 6.96 11.42
CA ILE A 95 -17.16 7.73 10.19
C ILE A 95 -18.63 7.99 9.91
N THR A 96 -19.05 9.24 10.03
CA THR A 96 -20.48 9.66 9.89
C THR A 96 -20.76 10.40 8.59
N ARG A 97 -19.72 10.92 7.91
CA ARG A 97 -19.85 11.64 6.63
C ARG A 97 -19.50 10.72 5.46
N PRO A 98 -19.98 11.03 4.25
CA PRO A 98 -19.53 10.33 3.06
C PRO A 98 -18.01 10.36 2.94
N MET A 99 -17.41 9.21 2.61
CA MET A 99 -15.96 9.00 2.56
C MET A 99 -15.52 8.48 1.19
N ALA A 100 -14.27 8.70 0.85
CA ALA A 100 -13.65 8.00 -0.27
C ALA A 100 -13.30 6.55 0.16
N LEU A 101 -13.53 5.59 -0.75
CA LEU A 101 -13.07 4.21 -0.60
C LEU A 101 -11.93 3.93 -1.57
N LEU A 102 -10.85 3.34 -1.07
CA LEU A 102 -9.74 2.85 -1.88
C LEU A 102 -9.67 1.33 -1.82
N GLY A 103 -9.91 0.69 -2.95
CA GLY A 103 -9.73 -0.74 -3.16
C GLY A 103 -8.50 -1.02 -4.01
N ILE A 104 -7.45 -1.58 -3.40
CA ILE A 104 -6.26 -2.05 -4.11
C ILE A 104 -6.42 -3.54 -4.37
N SER A 105 -6.22 -3.98 -5.62
CA SER A 105 -6.28 -5.39 -6.01
C SER A 105 -7.60 -6.04 -5.56
N GLN A 106 -7.55 -7.12 -4.76
CA GLN A 106 -8.73 -7.79 -4.23
C GLN A 106 -9.60 -6.94 -3.29
N GLY A 107 -9.05 -5.91 -2.65
CA GLY A 107 -9.81 -4.98 -1.84
C GLY A 107 -10.87 -4.21 -2.64
N GLY A 108 -10.71 -4.16 -3.97
CA GLY A 108 -11.70 -3.57 -4.88
C GLY A 108 -13.07 -4.21 -4.80
N ALA A 109 -13.16 -5.54 -4.67
CA ALA A 109 -14.43 -6.26 -4.58
C ALA A 109 -15.22 -5.87 -3.31
N SER A 110 -14.56 -5.74 -2.17
CA SER A 110 -15.20 -5.28 -0.92
C SER A 110 -15.66 -3.83 -1.01
N CYS A 111 -14.86 -2.94 -1.61
CA CYS A 111 -15.24 -1.55 -1.83
C CYS A 111 -16.46 -1.43 -2.76
N LEU A 112 -16.50 -2.20 -3.85
CA LEU A 112 -17.63 -2.24 -4.78
C LEU A 112 -18.92 -2.70 -4.09
N ARG A 113 -18.88 -3.79 -3.34
CA ARG A 113 -20.03 -4.29 -2.59
C ARG A 113 -20.52 -3.28 -1.55
N TYR A 114 -19.60 -2.63 -0.84
CA TYR A 114 -19.95 -1.58 0.11
C TYR A 114 -20.60 -0.37 -0.59
N ALA A 115 -20.02 0.09 -1.70
CA ALA A 115 -20.55 1.23 -2.44
C ALA A 115 -21.94 0.97 -3.05
N ILE A 116 -22.24 -0.29 -3.38
CA ILE A 116 -23.58 -0.70 -3.85
C ILE A 116 -24.58 -0.74 -2.68
N ALA A 117 -24.17 -1.27 -1.52
CA ALA A 117 -25.04 -1.39 -0.34
C ALA A 117 -25.31 -0.05 0.32
N HIS A 118 -24.32 0.87 0.31
CA HIS A 118 -24.34 2.14 1.03
C HIS A 118 -23.90 3.34 0.15
N PRO A 119 -24.55 3.59 -1.00
CA PRO A 119 -24.10 4.62 -1.94
C PRO A 119 -24.06 6.03 -1.33
N GLU A 120 -24.95 6.34 -0.38
CA GLU A 120 -25.01 7.62 0.33
C GLU A 120 -23.81 7.85 1.27
N ARG A 121 -23.09 6.80 1.62
CA ARG A 121 -21.91 6.84 2.49
C ARG A 121 -20.59 6.94 1.72
N VAL A 122 -20.62 6.81 0.41
CA VAL A 122 -19.43 6.80 -0.45
C VAL A 122 -19.43 8.02 -1.34
N SER A 123 -18.46 8.92 -1.13
CA SER A 123 -18.28 10.11 -1.97
C SER A 123 -17.52 9.79 -3.26
N HIS A 124 -16.53 8.91 -3.18
CA HIS A 124 -15.67 8.50 -4.31
C HIS A 124 -15.24 7.05 -4.12
N LEU A 125 -15.24 6.29 -5.21
CA LEU A 125 -14.71 4.93 -5.25
C LEU A 125 -13.43 4.92 -6.11
N ILE A 126 -12.31 4.53 -5.53
CA ILE A 126 -11.01 4.45 -6.21
C ILE A 126 -10.59 2.99 -6.26
N LEU A 127 -10.41 2.45 -7.46
CA LEU A 127 -10.01 1.06 -7.69
C LEU A 127 -8.64 1.04 -8.38
N TYR A 128 -7.63 0.53 -7.71
CA TYR A 128 -6.29 0.39 -8.28
C TYR A 128 -5.91 -1.09 -8.45
N GLY A 129 -5.54 -1.48 -9.66
CA GLY A 129 -5.13 -2.87 -9.96
C GLY A 129 -6.20 -3.91 -9.62
N GLY A 130 -7.48 -3.48 -9.57
CA GLY A 130 -8.62 -4.30 -9.20
C GLY A 130 -9.07 -5.25 -10.32
N TYR A 131 -9.94 -6.19 -9.98
CA TYR A 131 -10.50 -7.16 -10.94
C TYR A 131 -11.95 -7.51 -10.59
N ALA A 132 -12.72 -7.82 -11.62
CA ALA A 132 -14.08 -8.36 -11.49
C ALA A 132 -14.08 -9.89 -11.43
N ARG A 133 -13.10 -10.54 -12.05
CA ARG A 133 -12.98 -11.99 -12.11
C ARG A 133 -11.66 -12.48 -11.54
N GLY A 134 -11.72 -13.36 -10.56
CA GLY A 134 -10.57 -14.02 -9.96
C GLY A 134 -9.82 -14.92 -10.96
N GLY A 135 -8.61 -15.34 -10.60
CA GLY A 135 -7.71 -16.04 -11.49
C GLY A 135 -8.30 -17.32 -12.10
N LEU A 136 -9.06 -18.10 -11.33
CA LEU A 136 -9.72 -19.31 -11.83
C LEU A 136 -10.93 -19.00 -12.71
N VAL A 137 -11.68 -17.94 -12.42
CA VAL A 137 -12.87 -17.52 -13.18
C VAL A 137 -12.50 -16.97 -14.56
N ARG A 138 -11.32 -16.35 -14.69
CA ARG A 138 -10.83 -15.85 -15.97
C ARG A 138 -10.63 -16.95 -17.02
N GLY A 139 -10.49 -18.22 -16.59
CA GLY A 139 -10.38 -19.37 -17.47
C GLY A 139 -9.07 -19.47 -18.26
N GLY A 140 -8.96 -20.50 -19.11
CA GLY A 140 -7.85 -20.72 -20.03
C GLY A 140 -6.47 -20.63 -19.34
N ARG A 141 -5.50 -19.99 -20.02
CA ARG A 141 -4.13 -19.82 -19.54
C ARG A 141 -4.04 -19.11 -18.18
N HIS A 142 -4.96 -18.18 -17.90
CA HIS A 142 -4.98 -17.48 -16.62
C HIS A 142 -5.31 -18.43 -15.46
N ALA A 143 -6.25 -19.35 -15.65
CA ALA A 143 -6.59 -20.33 -14.63
C ALA A 143 -5.47 -21.36 -14.42
N GLU A 144 -4.80 -21.79 -15.48
CA GLU A 144 -3.64 -22.69 -15.39
C GLU A 144 -2.51 -22.05 -14.60
N HIS A 145 -2.14 -20.81 -14.96
CA HIS A 145 -1.14 -20.06 -14.25
C HIS A 145 -1.51 -19.86 -12.77
N HIS A 146 -2.77 -19.54 -12.49
CA HIS A 146 -3.23 -19.35 -11.10
C HIS A 146 -3.17 -20.63 -10.28
N ARG A 147 -3.50 -21.80 -10.87
CA ARG A 147 -3.31 -23.10 -10.18
C ARG A 147 -1.86 -23.38 -9.85
N ALA A 148 -0.92 -23.04 -10.74
CA ALA A 148 0.51 -23.17 -10.47
C ALA A 148 0.95 -22.28 -9.29
N ILE A 149 0.42 -21.04 -9.20
CA ILE A 149 0.66 -20.14 -8.07
C ILE A 149 0.11 -20.72 -6.75
N LEU A 150 -1.11 -21.24 -6.75
CA LEU A 150 -1.68 -21.89 -5.56
C LEU A 150 -0.81 -23.04 -5.07
N GLU A 151 -0.31 -23.86 -5.99
CA GLU A 151 0.56 -24.98 -5.64
C GLU A 151 1.92 -24.51 -5.09
N MET A 152 2.51 -23.47 -5.66
CA MET A 152 3.73 -22.87 -5.11
C MET A 152 3.52 -22.31 -3.69
N VAL A 153 2.39 -21.67 -3.43
CA VAL A 153 2.05 -21.18 -2.09
C VAL A 153 1.90 -22.34 -1.12
N ARG A 154 1.18 -23.39 -1.52
CA ARG A 154 0.98 -24.59 -0.69
C ARG A 154 2.30 -25.26 -0.33
N LEU A 155 3.26 -25.34 -1.24
CA LEU A 155 4.52 -26.04 -1.05
C LEU A 155 5.57 -25.18 -0.32
N GLY A 156 5.55 -23.87 -0.47
CA GLY A 156 6.71 -23.07 -0.13
C GLY A 156 6.49 -21.83 0.73
N TRP A 157 5.24 -21.44 1.04
CA TRP A 157 4.99 -20.18 1.74
C TRP A 157 5.67 -20.06 3.10
N GLY A 158 5.62 -21.11 3.90
CA GLY A 158 6.20 -21.17 5.25
C GLY A 158 7.71 -21.45 5.29
N ASN A 159 8.33 -21.82 4.17
CA ASN A 159 9.72 -22.22 4.16
C ASN A 159 10.67 -21.05 4.46
N GLN A 160 11.77 -21.32 5.16
CA GLN A 160 12.82 -20.32 5.40
C GLN A 160 13.47 -19.90 4.09
N ASN A 161 13.73 -20.86 3.17
CA ASN A 161 14.19 -20.54 1.82
C ASN A 161 13.10 -19.75 1.07
N PRO A 162 13.36 -18.51 0.63
CA PRO A 162 12.37 -17.65 0.02
C PRO A 162 12.04 -18.02 -1.45
N MET A 163 12.63 -19.03 -2.04
CA MET A 163 12.55 -19.34 -3.47
C MET A 163 11.11 -19.30 -4.01
N PHE A 164 10.18 -19.99 -3.36
CA PHE A 164 8.77 -20.01 -3.81
C PHE A 164 8.07 -18.66 -3.61
N ARG A 165 8.38 -17.96 -2.51
CA ARG A 165 7.84 -16.61 -2.28
C ARG A 165 8.42 -15.60 -3.26
N GLN A 166 9.71 -15.73 -3.63
CA GLN A 166 10.34 -14.84 -4.62
C GLN A 166 9.65 -14.91 -5.98
N VAL A 167 9.31 -16.12 -6.46
CA VAL A 167 8.54 -16.27 -7.71
C VAL A 167 7.18 -15.57 -7.59
N PHE A 168 6.54 -15.69 -6.43
CA PHE A 168 5.27 -15.03 -6.17
C PHE A 168 5.42 -13.50 -6.09
N THR A 169 6.34 -12.99 -5.28
CA THR A 169 6.49 -11.55 -5.00
C THR A 169 7.11 -10.78 -6.16
N ALA A 170 7.98 -11.41 -6.95
CA ALA A 170 8.59 -10.79 -8.14
C ALA A 170 7.54 -10.32 -9.17
N ARG A 171 6.36 -10.93 -9.20
CA ARG A 171 5.27 -10.51 -10.09
C ARG A 171 4.63 -9.19 -9.66
N PHE A 172 4.70 -8.85 -8.37
CA PHE A 172 4.10 -7.61 -7.84
C PHE A 172 5.02 -6.41 -8.04
N VAL A 173 6.32 -6.64 -8.00
CA VAL A 173 7.36 -5.61 -8.14
C VAL A 173 8.52 -6.12 -9.01
N PRO A 174 8.28 -6.44 -10.31
CA PRO A 174 9.25 -7.10 -11.17
C PRO A 174 10.55 -6.31 -11.35
N GLN A 175 10.52 -5.01 -11.20
CA GLN A 175 11.67 -4.11 -11.28
C GLN A 175 12.15 -3.63 -9.90
N GLY A 176 11.70 -4.28 -8.83
CA GLY A 176 12.12 -3.97 -7.47
C GLY A 176 13.60 -4.21 -7.24
N THR A 177 14.21 -3.37 -6.41
CA THR A 177 15.57 -3.61 -5.91
C THR A 177 15.63 -4.87 -5.05
N HIS A 178 16.82 -5.45 -4.86
CA HIS A 178 16.99 -6.57 -3.93
C HIS A 178 16.41 -6.27 -2.54
N GLU A 179 16.62 -5.07 -2.01
CA GLU A 179 16.08 -4.64 -0.72
C GLU A 179 14.53 -4.69 -0.71
N GLN A 180 13.89 -4.24 -1.80
CA GLN A 180 12.43 -4.25 -1.94
C GLN A 180 11.88 -5.66 -2.04
N LEU A 181 12.51 -6.52 -2.83
CA LEU A 181 12.12 -7.92 -2.99
C LEU A 181 12.31 -8.71 -1.70
N ASP A 182 13.45 -8.56 -1.02
CA ASP A 182 13.74 -9.22 0.25
C ASP A 182 12.77 -8.76 1.34
N TRP A 183 12.51 -7.46 1.41
CA TRP A 183 11.54 -6.92 2.35
C TRP A 183 10.13 -7.47 2.10
N PHE A 184 9.72 -7.51 0.83
CA PHE A 184 8.37 -7.99 0.46
C PHE A 184 8.21 -9.49 0.71
N ASN A 185 9.25 -10.29 0.45
CA ASN A 185 9.29 -11.71 0.79
C ASN A 185 9.12 -11.94 2.29
N GLU A 186 9.81 -11.13 3.11
CA GLU A 186 9.73 -11.26 4.56
C GLU A 186 8.38 -10.76 5.09
N LEU A 187 7.81 -9.70 4.54
CA LEU A 187 6.46 -9.25 4.84
C LEU A 187 5.45 -10.37 4.62
N CYS A 188 5.50 -11.05 3.47
CA CYS A 188 4.60 -12.17 3.17
C CYS A 188 4.64 -13.24 4.27
N ARG A 189 5.85 -13.62 4.71
CA ARG A 189 6.06 -14.63 5.76
C ARG A 189 5.53 -14.19 7.12
N ARG A 190 5.73 -12.92 7.47
CA ARG A 190 5.31 -12.35 8.76
C ARG A 190 3.81 -12.09 8.83
N THR A 191 3.21 -11.69 7.73
CA THR A 191 1.84 -11.20 7.70
C THR A 191 0.83 -12.34 7.83
N VAL A 192 1.07 -13.51 7.22
CA VAL A 192 0.08 -14.57 7.12
C VAL A 192 0.70 -15.97 7.23
N ALA A 193 0.01 -16.86 7.95
CA ALA A 193 0.39 -18.27 8.05
C ALA A 193 0.15 -19.02 6.71
N PRO A 194 0.92 -20.09 6.41
CA PRO A 194 0.83 -20.80 5.13
C PRO A 194 -0.57 -21.27 4.77
N GLU A 195 -1.25 -21.90 5.69
CA GLU A 195 -2.60 -22.44 5.51
C GLU A 195 -3.61 -21.34 5.20
N MET A 196 -3.47 -20.20 5.91
CA MET A 196 -4.34 -19.04 5.72
C MET A 196 -4.03 -18.34 4.39
N ALA A 197 -2.76 -18.24 3.99
CA ALA A 197 -2.36 -17.70 2.70
C ALA A 197 -3.01 -18.46 1.55
N LEU A 198 -3.00 -19.79 1.61
CA LEU A 198 -3.63 -20.65 0.62
C LEU A 198 -5.15 -20.43 0.57
N ARG A 199 -5.82 -20.48 1.74
CA ARG A 199 -7.29 -20.25 1.85
C ARG A 199 -7.72 -18.89 1.26
N LEU A 200 -7.02 -17.83 1.62
CA LEU A 200 -7.29 -16.48 1.11
C LEU A 200 -7.16 -16.42 -0.42
N LEU A 201 -6.10 -17.03 -0.97
CA LEU A 201 -5.91 -17.08 -2.43
C LEU A 201 -6.97 -17.92 -3.13
N GLU A 202 -7.33 -19.07 -2.58
CA GLU A 202 -8.36 -19.94 -3.15
C GLU A 202 -9.73 -19.25 -3.25
N VAL A 203 -10.14 -18.56 -2.17
CA VAL A 203 -11.40 -17.81 -2.18
C VAL A 203 -11.37 -16.68 -3.22
N ARG A 204 -10.31 -15.86 -3.21
CA ARG A 204 -10.14 -14.75 -4.16
C ARG A 204 -10.03 -15.19 -5.60
N SER A 205 -9.50 -16.39 -5.84
CA SER A 205 -9.39 -16.94 -7.19
C SER A 205 -10.74 -17.20 -7.84
N ARG A 206 -11.81 -17.34 -7.03
CA ARG A 206 -13.19 -17.62 -7.43
C ARG A 206 -14.10 -16.40 -7.43
N THR A 207 -13.56 -15.22 -7.05
CA THR A 207 -14.32 -13.95 -7.12
C THR A 207 -14.93 -13.79 -8.51
N ASP A 208 -16.24 -13.53 -8.56
CA ASP A 208 -16.94 -13.07 -9.75
C ASP A 208 -17.98 -12.02 -9.33
N ILE A 209 -17.73 -10.78 -9.73
CA ILE A 209 -18.58 -9.63 -9.40
C ILE A 209 -19.04 -8.89 -10.66
N VAL A 210 -18.94 -9.52 -11.82
CA VAL A 210 -19.29 -8.88 -13.10
C VAL A 210 -20.72 -8.34 -13.09
N ASP A 211 -21.67 -9.12 -12.59
CA ASP A 211 -23.10 -8.76 -12.55
C ASP A 211 -23.42 -7.63 -11.54
N LEU A 212 -22.49 -7.31 -10.66
CA LEU A 212 -22.63 -6.22 -9.70
C LEU A 212 -22.19 -4.85 -10.28
N LEU A 213 -21.29 -4.85 -11.25
CA LEU A 213 -20.68 -3.61 -11.76
C LEU A 213 -21.69 -2.57 -12.26
N PRO A 214 -22.76 -2.95 -12.99
CA PRO A 214 -23.78 -1.99 -13.44
C PRO A 214 -24.62 -1.38 -12.31
N GLN A 215 -24.50 -1.88 -11.07
CA GLN A 215 -25.26 -1.40 -9.91
C GLN A 215 -24.53 -0.27 -9.15
N VAL A 216 -23.27 -0.01 -9.45
CA VAL A 216 -22.49 1.08 -8.83
C VAL A 216 -23.09 2.42 -9.25
N ARG A 217 -23.33 3.32 -8.28
CA ARG A 217 -23.97 4.63 -8.48
C ARG A 217 -23.12 5.80 -7.97
N VAL A 218 -21.90 5.51 -7.53
CA VAL A 218 -21.00 6.51 -6.96
C VAL A 218 -19.90 6.86 -7.96
N PRO A 219 -19.38 8.11 -7.96
CA PRO A 219 -18.24 8.48 -8.78
C PRO A 219 -17.10 7.47 -8.62
N THR A 220 -16.61 6.91 -9.72
CA THR A 220 -15.62 5.83 -9.69
C THR A 220 -14.43 6.14 -10.58
N LEU A 221 -13.22 6.01 -10.01
CA LEU A 221 -11.94 6.08 -10.70
C LEU A 221 -11.28 4.71 -10.71
N VAL A 222 -10.99 4.20 -11.89
CA VAL A 222 -10.24 2.94 -12.08
C VAL A 222 -8.85 3.27 -12.59
N LEU A 223 -7.81 2.86 -11.86
CA LEU A 223 -6.43 2.98 -12.28
C LEU A 223 -5.81 1.58 -12.42
N HIS A 224 -5.04 1.36 -13.47
CA HIS A 224 -4.42 0.06 -13.70
C HIS A 224 -3.09 0.18 -14.42
N ALA A 225 -2.08 -0.56 -13.95
CA ALA A 225 -0.80 -0.65 -14.64
C ALA A 225 -0.95 -1.44 -15.95
N ARG A 226 -0.41 -0.93 -17.07
CA ARG A 226 -0.62 -1.51 -18.40
C ARG A 226 -0.12 -2.95 -18.50
N ASP A 227 1.08 -3.19 -18.02
CA ASP A 227 1.77 -4.47 -18.16
C ASP A 227 1.78 -5.26 -16.84
N ASP A 228 0.74 -5.09 -16.00
CA ASP A 228 0.57 -5.77 -14.73
C ASP A 228 0.52 -7.30 -14.93
N GLU A 229 1.51 -8.00 -14.38
CA GLU A 229 1.61 -9.47 -14.47
C GLU A 229 0.78 -10.21 -13.42
N VAL A 230 0.27 -9.50 -12.40
CA VAL A 230 -0.59 -10.08 -11.35
C VAL A 230 -2.04 -10.08 -11.81
N ILE A 231 -2.53 -8.91 -12.21
CA ILE A 231 -3.89 -8.69 -12.69
C ILE A 231 -3.81 -8.06 -14.08
N PRO A 232 -4.24 -8.75 -15.14
CA PRO A 232 -4.20 -8.19 -16.48
C PRO A 232 -5.00 -6.88 -16.58
N VAL A 233 -4.49 -5.88 -17.27
CA VAL A 233 -5.13 -4.58 -17.49
C VAL A 233 -6.54 -4.71 -18.10
N ALA A 234 -6.82 -5.82 -18.79
CA ALA A 234 -8.16 -6.14 -19.28
C ALA A 234 -9.23 -6.22 -18.18
N GLU A 235 -8.85 -6.55 -16.94
CA GLU A 235 -9.79 -6.50 -15.81
C GLU A 235 -10.07 -5.06 -15.38
N GLY A 236 -9.07 -4.17 -15.37
CA GLY A 236 -9.27 -2.73 -15.13
C GLY A 236 -10.18 -2.09 -16.19
N ARG A 237 -9.92 -2.40 -17.47
CA ARG A 237 -10.79 -1.96 -18.58
C ARG A 237 -12.22 -2.50 -18.47
N ARG A 238 -12.39 -3.75 -17.99
CA ARG A 238 -13.70 -4.35 -17.70
C ARG A 238 -14.43 -3.58 -16.60
N LEU A 239 -13.75 -3.29 -15.48
CA LEU A 239 -14.33 -2.49 -14.40
C LEU A 239 -14.81 -1.14 -14.93
N ALA A 240 -13.96 -0.42 -15.63
CA ALA A 240 -14.28 0.90 -16.16
C ALA A 240 -15.41 0.89 -17.21
N SER A 241 -15.47 -0.15 -18.05
CA SER A 241 -16.52 -0.24 -19.09
C SER A 241 -17.89 -0.67 -18.56
N ALA A 242 -17.93 -1.40 -17.43
CA ALA A 242 -19.16 -1.94 -16.89
C ALA A 242 -19.75 -1.12 -15.72
N ILE A 243 -18.94 -0.30 -15.07
CA ILE A 243 -19.39 0.65 -14.05
C ILE A 243 -19.85 1.94 -14.74
N PRO A 244 -21.10 2.40 -14.53
CA PRO A 244 -21.59 3.64 -15.12
C PRO A 244 -20.70 4.83 -14.76
N ASP A 245 -20.40 5.66 -15.76
CA ASP A 245 -19.63 6.91 -15.62
C ASP A 245 -18.25 6.77 -14.94
N ALA A 246 -17.64 5.58 -14.97
CA ALA A 246 -16.31 5.39 -14.39
C ALA A 246 -15.23 6.01 -15.26
N GLU A 247 -14.31 6.73 -14.62
CA GLU A 247 -13.07 7.22 -15.24
C GLU A 247 -12.03 6.09 -15.26
N PHE A 248 -11.24 6.00 -16.35
CA PHE A 248 -10.16 5.03 -16.47
C PHE A 248 -8.82 5.70 -16.74
N VAL A 249 -7.83 5.39 -15.92
CA VAL A 249 -6.45 5.82 -16.10
C VAL A 249 -5.55 4.61 -16.23
N GLU A 250 -4.98 4.41 -17.42
CA GLU A 250 -3.99 3.39 -17.68
C GLU A 250 -2.60 3.94 -17.41
N LEU A 251 -1.89 3.32 -16.47
CA LEU A 251 -0.58 3.75 -16.00
C LEU A 251 0.53 3.00 -16.73
N GLU A 252 1.53 3.72 -17.23
CA GLU A 252 2.70 3.15 -17.90
C GLU A 252 3.63 2.47 -16.88
N SER A 253 3.32 1.24 -16.50
CA SER A 253 4.11 0.46 -15.55
C SER A 253 3.83 -1.03 -15.67
N PRO A 254 4.83 -1.90 -15.47
CA PRO A 254 4.63 -3.34 -15.29
C PRO A 254 4.38 -3.74 -13.84
N ILE A 255 4.35 -2.78 -12.91
CA ILE A 255 4.41 -3.03 -11.47
C ILE A 255 3.00 -2.98 -10.86
N HIS A 256 2.57 -4.11 -10.28
CA HIS A 256 1.27 -4.19 -9.58
C HIS A 256 1.23 -3.31 -8.32
N VAL A 257 2.31 -3.20 -7.58
CA VAL A 257 2.45 -2.29 -6.43
C VAL A 257 3.43 -1.19 -6.81
N LEU A 258 2.93 -0.07 -7.34
CA LEU A 258 3.76 1.05 -7.81
C LEU A 258 4.82 1.44 -6.79
N LEU A 259 6.04 1.66 -7.26
CA LEU A 259 7.16 2.07 -6.45
C LEU A 259 7.36 3.60 -6.51
N ALA A 260 7.86 4.18 -5.44
CA ALA A 260 7.99 5.63 -5.26
C ALA A 260 8.78 6.36 -6.37
N HIS A 261 9.68 5.66 -7.05
CA HIS A 261 10.55 6.24 -8.08
C HIS A 261 9.95 6.21 -9.49
N GLU A 262 8.82 5.49 -9.69
CA GLU A 262 8.20 5.37 -10.99
C GLU A 262 7.43 6.63 -11.41
N PRO A 263 7.47 6.99 -12.69
CA PRO A 263 6.59 8.04 -13.21
C PRO A 263 5.10 7.74 -12.99
N ALA A 264 4.70 6.49 -13.12
CA ALA A 264 3.33 6.01 -12.89
C ALA A 264 2.81 6.30 -11.48
N TRP A 265 3.69 6.30 -10.46
CA TRP A 265 3.33 6.70 -9.10
C TRP A 265 2.87 8.16 -9.04
N ARG A 266 3.57 9.07 -9.71
CA ARG A 266 3.19 10.50 -9.75
C ARG A 266 1.86 10.71 -10.48
N GLU A 267 1.63 9.93 -11.52
CA GLU A 267 0.36 9.96 -12.24
C GLU A 267 -0.79 9.44 -11.38
N PHE A 268 -0.58 8.36 -10.64
CA PHE A 268 -1.52 7.87 -9.63
C PHE A 268 -1.84 8.97 -8.59
N GLU A 269 -0.82 9.60 -8.00
CA GLU A 269 -1.02 10.69 -7.02
C GLU A 269 -1.82 11.85 -7.62
N ARG A 270 -1.54 12.22 -8.86
CA ARG A 270 -2.24 13.29 -9.58
C ARG A 270 -3.71 12.92 -9.79
N ALA A 271 -3.97 11.76 -10.38
CA ALA A 271 -5.32 11.31 -10.70
C ALA A 271 -6.21 11.18 -9.44
N VAL A 272 -5.67 10.60 -8.36
CA VAL A 272 -6.41 10.49 -7.08
C VAL A 272 -6.76 11.86 -6.51
N ARG A 273 -5.83 12.82 -6.53
CA ARG A 273 -6.10 14.17 -6.01
C ARG A 273 -7.10 14.93 -6.87
N GLU A 274 -6.96 14.88 -8.19
CA GLU A 274 -7.88 15.52 -9.13
C GLU A 274 -9.28 14.96 -8.97
N PHE A 275 -9.42 13.64 -8.93
CA PHE A 275 -10.70 12.96 -8.79
C PHE A 275 -11.39 13.27 -7.46
N THR A 276 -10.65 13.31 -6.35
CA THR A 276 -11.22 13.56 -5.01
C THR A 276 -11.32 15.04 -4.67
N GLY A 277 -10.87 15.95 -5.53
CA GLY A 277 -10.86 17.39 -5.27
C GLY A 277 -9.90 17.82 -4.15
N VAL A 278 -8.99 16.95 -3.73
CA VAL A 278 -8.00 17.28 -2.72
C VAL A 278 -6.91 18.15 -3.34
N ALA A 279 -6.84 19.41 -2.88
CA ALA A 279 -5.92 20.40 -3.41
C ALA A 279 -4.45 19.92 -3.41
N ARG A 280 -3.66 20.37 -4.38
CA ARG A 280 -2.20 20.35 -4.25
C ARG A 280 -1.84 21.11 -2.97
N ASP A 281 -0.96 20.54 -2.17
CA ASP A 281 -0.19 21.31 -1.20
C ASP A 281 0.68 22.32 -2.00
N GLU A 282 0.13 23.49 -2.33
CA GLU A 282 0.83 24.53 -3.08
C GLU A 282 1.99 25.14 -2.30
N ALA A 283 2.26 24.67 -1.09
CA ALA A 283 3.24 25.29 -0.19
C ALA A 283 4.12 24.30 0.54
N ARG A 284 4.75 23.34 -0.15
CA ARG A 284 6.03 22.85 0.31
C ARG A 284 6.99 22.76 -0.87
N PRO A 285 8.04 23.58 -0.92
CA PRO A 285 9.13 23.39 -1.86
C PRO A 285 9.62 21.95 -1.76
N GLN A 286 9.90 21.32 -2.90
CA GLN A 286 10.51 19.99 -2.98
C GLN A 286 11.85 20.02 -2.21
N GLY A 287 11.83 19.78 -0.89
CA GLY A 287 12.98 19.91 -0.02
C GLY A 287 12.75 19.59 1.45
N GLU A 288 11.51 19.53 1.93
CA GLU A 288 11.27 19.41 3.37
C GLU A 288 10.39 18.23 3.79
N SER A 289 10.64 17.04 3.27
CA SER A 289 10.18 15.82 3.95
C SER A 289 11.07 15.61 5.18
N PRO A 290 10.52 15.46 6.40
CA PRO A 290 11.36 15.28 7.58
C PRO A 290 12.25 14.05 7.39
N LEU A 291 13.50 14.20 7.79
CA LEU A 291 14.45 13.09 7.78
C LEU A 291 13.93 11.97 8.70
N THR A 292 13.99 10.74 8.22
CA THR A 292 13.74 9.57 9.07
C THR A 292 14.76 9.52 10.21
N PRO A 293 14.50 8.81 11.32
CA PRO A 293 15.48 8.65 12.40
C PRO A 293 16.82 8.12 11.89
N ARG A 294 16.82 7.22 10.91
CA ARG A 294 18.03 6.68 10.29
C ARG A 294 18.75 7.72 9.44
N GLU A 295 18.03 8.50 8.64
CA GLU A 295 18.61 9.60 7.85
C GLU A 295 19.17 10.71 8.74
N ARG A 296 18.52 11.03 9.85
CA ARG A 296 19.07 11.94 10.87
C ARG A 296 20.38 11.43 11.43
N ARG A 297 20.42 10.16 11.85
CA ARG A 297 21.64 9.53 12.35
C ARG A 297 22.79 9.59 11.33
N LEU A 298 22.52 9.34 10.06
CA LEU A 298 23.50 9.46 8.98
C LEU A 298 23.97 10.91 8.80
N LEU A 299 23.07 11.88 8.88
CA LEU A 299 23.38 13.30 8.80
C LEU A 299 24.24 13.77 9.99
N ASP A 300 23.98 13.26 11.19
CA ASP A 300 24.81 13.57 12.39
C ASP A 300 26.23 13.03 12.21
N LEU A 301 26.39 11.79 11.77
CA LEU A 301 27.71 11.21 11.48
C LEU A 301 28.43 11.97 10.34
N LEU A 302 27.66 12.48 9.38
CA LEU A 302 28.19 13.31 8.29
C LEU A 302 28.71 14.65 8.84
N ARG A 303 28.03 15.26 9.81
CA ARG A 303 28.43 16.48 10.50
C ARG A 303 29.68 16.26 11.36
N GLU A 304 29.86 15.08 11.94
CA GLU A 304 31.09 14.67 12.65
C GLU A 304 32.29 14.48 11.70
N GLY A 305 32.13 14.72 10.40
CA GLY A 305 33.18 14.59 9.40
C GLY A 305 33.49 13.16 8.96
N LYS A 306 32.68 12.16 9.34
CA LYS A 306 32.89 10.75 9.01
C LYS A 306 32.81 10.52 7.51
N THR A 307 33.74 9.75 6.95
CA THR A 307 33.66 9.27 5.55
C THR A 307 32.51 8.27 5.37
N ASN A 308 32.12 7.98 4.13
CA ASN A 308 31.06 6.99 3.87
C ASN A 308 31.43 5.60 4.40
N ALA A 309 32.70 5.21 4.35
CA ALA A 309 33.21 3.97 4.94
C ALA A 309 33.05 3.95 6.47
N GLN A 310 33.38 5.05 7.14
CA GLN A 310 33.22 5.18 8.59
C GLN A 310 31.74 5.22 9.01
N ILE A 311 30.88 5.87 8.22
CA ILE A 311 29.43 5.87 8.43
C ILE A 311 28.89 4.46 8.26
N ALA A 312 29.31 3.75 7.19
CA ALA A 312 28.91 2.38 6.90
C ALA A 312 29.21 1.45 8.08
N ALA A 313 30.45 1.55 8.61
CA ALA A 313 30.87 0.79 9.79
C ALA A 313 30.05 1.15 11.05
N ALA A 314 29.77 2.44 11.28
CA ALA A 314 29.04 2.91 12.45
C ALA A 314 27.56 2.51 12.50
N VAL A 315 26.94 2.29 11.32
CA VAL A 315 25.51 1.92 11.22
C VAL A 315 25.30 0.51 10.62
N PHE A 316 26.36 -0.28 10.50
CA PHE A 316 26.36 -1.69 10.06
C PHE A 316 25.69 -1.92 8.69
N ILE A 317 26.04 -1.09 7.69
CA ILE A 317 25.55 -1.22 6.30
C ILE A 317 26.70 -1.07 5.30
N SER A 318 26.46 -1.33 4.00
CA SER A 318 27.47 -1.11 2.97
C SER A 318 27.68 0.38 2.65
N GLU A 319 28.87 0.77 2.18
CA GLU A 319 29.11 2.13 1.69
C GLU A 319 28.17 2.53 0.54
N LYS A 320 27.77 1.58 -0.31
CA LYS A 320 26.79 1.80 -1.38
C LYS A 320 25.44 2.20 -0.79
N THR A 321 25.04 1.53 0.27
CA THR A 321 23.79 1.85 1.01
C THR A 321 23.87 3.23 1.66
N VAL A 322 25.02 3.60 2.25
CA VAL A 322 25.25 4.95 2.78
C VAL A 322 25.12 6.01 1.68
N ARG A 323 25.73 5.80 0.50
CA ARG A 323 25.59 6.74 -0.63
C ARG A 323 24.13 6.94 -1.03
N ASN A 324 23.37 5.87 -1.11
CA ASN A 324 21.94 5.94 -1.46
C ASN A 324 21.14 6.73 -0.43
N HIS A 325 21.34 6.47 0.86
CA HIS A 325 20.67 7.22 1.92
C HIS A 325 21.11 8.69 1.95
N LEU A 326 22.38 9.00 1.76
CA LEU A 326 22.85 10.39 1.70
C LEU A 326 22.27 11.13 0.48
N SER A 327 22.11 10.48 -0.67
CA SER A 327 21.41 11.09 -1.82
C SER A 327 19.97 11.43 -1.48
N SER A 328 19.26 10.57 -0.72
CA SER A 328 17.92 10.86 -0.20
C SER A 328 17.94 12.03 0.79
N VAL A 329 18.91 12.07 1.71
CA VAL A 329 19.10 13.19 2.67
C VAL A 329 19.33 14.48 1.93
N TYR A 330 20.22 14.52 0.93
CA TYR A 330 20.51 15.75 0.16
C TYR A 330 19.26 16.26 -0.56
N ARG A 331 18.51 15.37 -1.19
CA ARG A 331 17.23 15.72 -1.84
C ARG A 331 16.23 16.30 -0.83
N LYS A 332 16.07 15.65 0.35
CA LYS A 332 15.16 16.11 1.41
C LYS A 332 15.60 17.44 2.05
N LEU A 333 16.88 17.69 2.09
CA LEU A 333 17.43 18.96 2.55
C LEU A 333 17.44 20.05 1.47
N GLY A 334 17.13 19.72 0.21
CA GLY A 334 17.22 20.65 -0.93
C GLY A 334 18.64 21.14 -1.17
N VAL A 335 19.65 20.25 -1.03
CA VAL A 335 21.07 20.57 -1.21
C VAL A 335 21.69 19.63 -2.25
N ALA A 336 22.71 20.14 -2.99
CA ALA A 336 23.31 19.41 -4.08
C ALA A 336 24.48 18.49 -3.67
N ASN A 337 25.09 18.71 -2.50
CA ASN A 337 26.29 17.99 -2.12
C ASN A 337 26.49 17.94 -0.59
N ARG A 338 27.51 17.16 -0.21
CA ARG A 338 27.91 16.91 1.18
C ARG A 338 28.19 18.23 1.96
N ALA A 339 28.92 19.15 1.38
CA ALA A 339 29.29 20.40 2.06
C ALA A 339 28.07 21.23 2.40
N GLN A 340 27.14 21.37 1.44
CA GLN A 340 25.88 22.09 1.65
C GLN A 340 24.99 21.39 2.69
N ALA A 341 24.98 20.05 2.73
CA ALA A 341 24.23 19.30 3.74
C ALA A 341 24.74 19.56 5.15
N ILE A 342 26.04 19.61 5.35
CA ILE A 342 26.69 19.92 6.65
C ILE A 342 26.32 21.34 7.10
N VAL A 343 26.43 22.32 6.22
CA VAL A 343 26.12 23.74 6.52
C VAL A 343 24.63 23.89 6.89
N LYS A 344 23.73 23.34 6.07
CA LYS A 344 22.29 23.45 6.32
C LYS A 344 21.84 22.73 7.59
N ALA A 345 22.47 21.63 7.95
CA ALA A 345 22.21 20.91 9.18
C ALA A 345 22.75 21.66 10.42
N GLY A 346 23.84 22.41 10.29
CA GLY A 346 24.38 23.28 11.34
C GLY A 346 23.42 24.41 11.69
N ALA A 347 22.98 25.16 10.70
CA ALA A 347 22.05 26.29 10.88
C ALA A 347 20.70 25.89 11.55
N ARG A 348 20.23 24.65 11.35
CA ARG A 348 19.02 24.14 12.03
C ARG A 348 19.22 23.79 13.50
N ALA A 349 20.44 23.42 13.91
CA ALA A 349 20.74 23.12 15.29
C ALA A 349 20.82 24.42 16.15
N GLU A 350 21.32 25.52 15.58
CA GLU A 350 21.40 26.82 16.24
C GLU A 350 20.03 27.49 16.40
N ALA A 351 19.10 27.28 15.45
CA ALA A 351 17.72 27.80 15.52
C ALA A 351 16.86 27.08 16.58
N GLY A 352 17.13 25.80 16.86
CA GLY A 352 16.41 25.01 17.87
C GLY A 352 16.87 25.23 19.32
N THR A 353 18.01 25.90 19.54
CA THR A 353 18.54 26.24 20.90
C THR A 353 18.17 27.65 21.33
N ALA A 354 17.45 28.43 20.52
CA ALA A 354 17.04 29.80 20.82
C ALA A 354 15.58 29.94 21.31
N GLU A 355 14.87 28.83 21.47
CA GLU A 355 13.46 28.77 21.90
C GLU A 355 13.24 27.96 23.21
N ASP A 356 14.31 27.73 24.02
CA ASP A 356 14.19 27.21 25.40
C ASP A 356 14.50 28.28 26.44
#